data_b851e48e0ea23998d46bf623ec0fed52
#
_entry.id   b851e48e0ea23998d46bf623ec0fed52
#
_cell.length_a   1.000
_cell.length_b   1.000
_cell.length_c   1.000
_cell.angle_alpha   90.00
_cell.angle_beta   90.00
_cell.angle_gamma   90.00
#
_symmetry.space_group_name_H-M   'P 1'
#
loop_
_entity.id
_entity.type
_entity.pdbx_description
1 polymer ?
#
loop_
_entity_poly.entity_id
_entity_poly.type
_entity_poly.pdbx_seq_one_letter_code
_entity_poly.pdbx_strand_id
1 'polypeptide(L)'
;MKPDKITKHGLLEVCELISGTRTKSTDGPYLIYGAGMNAKGTTDKFNCESDTIRLTRKGTVGAVYFHRDPCWIDGDSFRVEPKEMIDKRYLFHWLLMKRKEIERCADGDNQPGLSLARLSKITIDVPNMEYQLKAVKLLDEMSAGLEFFIDNITQTKILENKTLNYYGNKIASVFERVDFGEKLGK
;
A
#
# COMPACT_ATOMS: atom_id res chain seq x y z
N MET A 1 -11.48 1.58 -26.90
CA MET A 1 -10.41 1.47 -27.91
C MET A 1 -9.61 0.21 -27.58
N LYS A 2 -9.48 -0.74 -28.50
CA LYS A 2 -8.66 -1.94 -28.29
C LYS A 2 -7.20 -1.61 -28.62
N PRO A 3 -6.21 -2.12 -27.87
CA PRO A 3 -4.81 -1.91 -28.19
C PRO A 3 -4.49 -2.64 -29.51
N ASP A 4 -3.72 -1.99 -30.39
CA ASP A 4 -3.38 -2.54 -31.72
C ASP A 4 -2.45 -3.77 -31.65
N LYS A 5 -1.70 -3.90 -30.55
CA LYS A 5 -0.80 -5.02 -30.31
C LYS A 5 -0.67 -5.27 -28.79
N ILE A 6 -0.98 -6.48 -28.37
CA ILE A 6 -0.71 -6.98 -27.02
C ILE A 6 0.29 -8.10 -27.12
N THR A 7 1.37 -8.05 -26.34
CA THR A 7 2.35 -9.14 -26.23
C THR A 7 2.32 -9.72 -24.83
N LYS A 8 2.46 -11.03 -24.72
CA LYS A 8 2.44 -11.73 -23.44
C LYS A 8 3.86 -12.05 -23.01
N HIS A 9 4.20 -11.68 -21.78
CA HIS A 9 5.53 -11.85 -21.21
C HIS A 9 5.45 -12.47 -19.82
N GLY A 10 6.53 -13.12 -19.37
CA GLY A 10 6.70 -13.45 -17.96
C GLY A 10 6.90 -12.19 -17.12
N LEU A 11 6.44 -12.18 -15.85
CA LEU A 11 6.60 -11.02 -14.97
C LEU A 11 8.07 -10.61 -14.86
N LEU A 12 8.99 -11.57 -14.69
CA LEU A 12 10.43 -11.28 -14.56
C LEU A 12 11.11 -10.95 -15.90
N GLU A 13 10.40 -11.06 -17.02
CA GLU A 13 10.88 -10.57 -18.32
C GLU A 13 10.66 -9.06 -18.45
N VAL A 14 9.63 -8.50 -17.81
CA VAL A 14 9.26 -7.08 -17.89
C VAL A 14 9.77 -6.23 -16.73
N CYS A 15 10.19 -6.85 -15.63
CA CYS A 15 10.77 -6.14 -14.51
C CYS A 15 11.85 -6.97 -13.79
N GLU A 16 12.66 -6.28 -12.99
CA GLU A 16 13.60 -6.88 -12.06
C GLU A 16 13.10 -6.72 -10.61
N LEU A 17 13.26 -7.75 -9.79
CA LEU A 17 12.97 -7.74 -8.38
C LEU A 17 14.26 -7.68 -7.57
N ILE A 18 14.61 -6.50 -7.10
CA ILE A 18 15.83 -6.24 -6.35
C ILE A 18 15.51 -6.33 -4.86
N SER A 19 16.17 -7.23 -4.14
CA SER A 19 15.99 -7.36 -2.69
C SER A 19 16.40 -6.06 -1.98
N GLY A 20 15.57 -5.59 -1.07
CA GLY A 20 15.95 -4.53 -0.15
C GLY A 20 17.11 -4.96 0.77
N THR A 21 17.70 -4.01 1.46
CA THR A 21 18.86 -4.22 2.32
C THR A 21 18.53 -3.84 3.75
N ARG A 22 18.89 -4.68 4.73
CA ARG A 22 18.70 -4.36 6.15
C ARG A 22 19.49 -3.12 6.54
N THR A 23 18.86 -2.25 7.30
CA THR A 23 19.52 -1.09 7.93
C THR A 23 19.04 -0.91 9.36
N LYS A 24 19.83 -0.18 10.13
CA LYS A 24 19.41 0.30 11.45
C LYS A 24 18.72 1.64 11.30
N SER A 25 17.75 1.90 12.18
CA SER A 25 17.15 3.22 12.27
C SER A 25 18.16 4.22 12.83
N THR A 26 18.25 5.38 12.19
CA THR A 26 19.06 6.53 12.60
C THR A 26 18.22 7.79 12.40
N ASP A 27 18.63 8.91 12.97
CA ASP A 27 17.99 10.19 12.66
C ASP A 27 18.29 10.57 11.20
N GLY A 28 17.23 10.90 10.44
CA GLY A 28 17.39 11.29 9.05
C GLY A 28 16.07 11.50 8.35
N PRO A 29 16.07 12.08 7.14
CA PRO A 29 14.87 12.47 6.42
C PRO A 29 14.18 11.30 5.70
N TYR A 30 14.84 10.15 5.53
CA TYR A 30 14.33 9.06 4.71
C TYR A 30 13.64 8.01 5.55
N LEU A 31 12.43 7.63 5.15
CA LEU A 31 11.64 6.59 5.81
C LEU A 31 12.14 5.19 5.45
N ILE A 32 12.18 4.29 6.44
CA ILE A 32 12.53 2.88 6.24
C ILE A 32 11.25 2.06 6.15
N TYR A 33 11.06 1.34 5.05
CA TYR A 33 9.92 0.45 4.83
C TYR A 33 10.35 -1.01 4.79
N GLY A 34 9.70 -1.84 5.60
CA GLY A 34 9.88 -3.29 5.65
C GLY A 34 8.64 -4.04 5.12
N ALA A 35 8.19 -5.02 5.88
CA ALA A 35 7.06 -5.88 5.52
C ALA A 35 5.68 -5.17 5.61
N GLY A 36 5.55 -4.15 6.44
CA GLY A 36 4.29 -3.46 6.70
C GLY A 36 4.03 -2.27 5.78
N MET A 37 2.82 -1.70 5.88
CA MET A 37 2.43 -0.48 5.17
C MET A 37 3.19 0.74 5.72
N ASN A 38 3.27 0.86 7.04
CA ASN A 38 3.88 1.99 7.71
C ASN A 38 5.41 1.88 7.74
N ALA A 39 6.07 3.04 7.76
CA ALA A 39 7.51 3.11 8.01
C ALA A 39 7.83 2.56 9.40
N LYS A 40 8.96 1.86 9.52
CA LYS A 40 9.44 1.29 10.79
C LYS A 40 10.53 2.12 11.46
N GLY A 41 10.93 3.23 10.85
CA GLY A 41 11.94 4.16 11.34
C GLY A 41 12.41 5.08 10.24
N THR A 42 13.48 5.81 10.54
CA THR A 42 14.13 6.77 9.65
C THR A 42 15.61 6.46 9.47
N THR A 43 16.24 7.05 8.46
CA THR A 43 17.69 6.92 8.18
C THR A 43 18.20 8.16 7.43
N ASP A 44 19.51 8.38 7.51
CA ASP A 44 20.25 9.44 6.81
C ASP A 44 20.51 9.12 5.33
N LYS A 45 20.22 7.90 4.88
CA LYS A 45 20.48 7.41 3.52
C LYS A 45 19.22 6.81 2.91
N PHE A 46 19.17 6.78 1.59
CA PHE A 46 18.15 6.05 0.83
C PHE A 46 18.81 5.01 -0.09
N ASN A 47 18.06 3.97 -0.42
CA ASN A 47 18.45 2.97 -1.43
C ASN A 47 17.47 2.90 -2.59
N CYS A 48 16.45 3.74 -2.57
CA CYS A 48 15.45 3.88 -3.61
C CYS A 48 15.16 5.34 -3.88
N GLU A 49 15.20 5.69 -5.16
CA GLU A 49 14.76 7.00 -5.65
C GLU A 49 13.24 7.18 -5.50
N SER A 50 12.77 8.40 -5.79
CA SER A 50 11.34 8.68 -5.94
C SER A 50 10.68 7.78 -6.98
N ASP A 51 9.36 7.67 -6.87
CA ASP A 51 8.53 6.84 -7.77
C ASP A 51 8.93 5.36 -7.81
N THR A 52 9.22 4.79 -6.66
CA THR A 52 9.62 3.39 -6.53
C THR A 52 8.45 2.48 -6.18
N ILE A 53 8.32 1.35 -6.86
CA ILE A 53 7.38 0.27 -6.52
C ILE A 53 8.05 -0.65 -5.50
N ARG A 54 7.38 -0.86 -4.36
CA ARG A 54 7.76 -1.84 -3.35
C ARG A 54 6.78 -3.01 -3.35
N LEU A 55 7.31 -4.23 -3.44
CA LEU A 55 6.57 -5.48 -3.32
C LEU A 55 7.03 -6.21 -2.06
N THR A 56 6.14 -6.44 -1.09
CA THR A 56 6.52 -7.12 0.15
C THR A 56 6.78 -8.60 -0.08
N ARG A 57 7.95 -9.03 0.35
CA ARG A 57 8.42 -10.42 0.24
C ARG A 57 8.01 -11.28 1.42
N LYS A 58 8.04 -10.70 2.64
CA LYS A 58 7.73 -11.34 3.91
C LYS A 58 6.70 -10.54 4.70
N GLY A 59 6.11 -11.15 5.70
CA GLY A 59 5.07 -10.51 6.51
C GLY A 59 3.77 -10.33 5.72
N THR A 60 3.44 -9.13 5.29
CA THR A 60 2.27 -8.88 4.42
C THR A 60 2.59 -9.26 2.97
N VAL A 61 2.86 -10.56 2.75
CA VAL A 61 3.34 -11.09 1.47
C VAL A 61 2.45 -10.62 0.31
N GLY A 62 3.08 -10.16 -0.77
CA GLY A 62 2.39 -9.72 -1.99
C GLY A 62 1.74 -8.34 -1.92
N ALA A 63 1.86 -7.61 -0.81
CA ALA A 63 1.40 -6.23 -0.77
C ALA A 63 2.29 -5.33 -1.63
N VAL A 64 1.65 -4.42 -2.38
CA VAL A 64 2.31 -3.52 -3.33
C VAL A 64 2.09 -2.08 -2.90
N TYR A 65 3.16 -1.30 -2.89
CA TYR A 65 3.13 0.12 -2.52
C TYR A 65 3.91 0.94 -3.55
N PHE A 66 3.50 2.19 -3.71
CA PHE A 66 4.19 3.17 -4.55
C PHE A 66 4.71 4.30 -3.66
N HIS A 67 6.03 4.51 -3.66
CA HIS A 67 6.70 5.55 -2.87
C HIS A 67 7.07 6.70 -3.78
N ARG A 68 6.47 7.86 -3.54
CA ARG A 68 6.72 9.09 -4.34
C ARG A 68 8.02 9.77 -3.97
N ASP A 69 8.49 9.56 -2.74
CA ASP A 69 9.71 10.16 -2.20
C ASP A 69 10.82 9.12 -2.07
N PRO A 70 12.10 9.54 -2.11
CA PRO A 70 13.21 8.65 -1.84
C PRO A 70 13.06 8.00 -0.46
N CYS A 71 13.36 6.71 -0.37
CA CYS A 71 13.20 5.96 0.86
C CYS A 71 14.20 4.80 0.97
N TRP A 72 14.20 4.13 2.12
CA TRP A 72 14.94 2.90 2.29
C TRP A 72 13.99 1.70 2.28
N ILE A 73 14.19 0.78 1.35
CA ILE A 73 13.48 -0.50 1.32
C ILE A 73 14.35 -1.56 1.98
N ASP A 74 13.82 -2.16 3.05
CA ASP A 74 14.48 -3.18 3.86
C ASP A 74 14.33 -4.58 3.25
N GLY A 75 15.15 -5.53 3.74
CA GLY A 75 15.26 -6.90 3.24
C GLY A 75 14.00 -7.74 3.20
N ASP A 76 12.91 -7.29 3.86
CA ASP A 76 11.61 -7.94 3.82
C ASP A 76 10.76 -7.57 2.60
N SER A 77 11.28 -6.73 1.72
CA SER A 77 10.61 -6.28 0.49
C SER A 77 11.55 -6.29 -0.71
N PHE A 78 10.95 -6.34 -1.88
CA PHE A 78 11.63 -6.09 -3.15
C PHE A 78 11.35 -4.65 -3.62
N ARG A 79 12.34 -4.03 -4.23
CA ARG A 79 12.19 -2.93 -5.16
C ARG A 79 11.90 -3.52 -6.54
N VAL A 80 10.85 -3.05 -7.20
CA VAL A 80 10.46 -3.51 -8.53
C VAL A 80 10.91 -2.48 -9.56
N GLU A 81 11.86 -2.86 -10.40
CA GLU A 81 12.40 -2.01 -11.46
C GLU A 81 11.83 -2.45 -12.83
N PRO A 82 10.97 -1.64 -13.47
CA PRO A 82 10.42 -1.95 -14.77
C PRO A 82 11.50 -1.83 -15.86
N LYS A 83 11.40 -2.68 -16.89
CA LYS A 83 12.20 -2.56 -18.11
C LYS A 83 11.51 -1.60 -19.09
N GLU A 84 12.22 -1.20 -20.15
CA GLU A 84 11.77 -0.18 -21.13
C GLU A 84 10.41 -0.47 -21.78
N MET A 85 10.03 -1.74 -21.89
CA MET A 85 8.78 -2.15 -22.55
C MET A 85 7.51 -1.89 -21.72
N ILE A 86 7.65 -1.58 -20.42
CA ILE A 86 6.53 -1.40 -19.52
C ILE A 86 6.64 -0.11 -18.72
N ASP A 87 5.59 0.68 -18.72
CA ASP A 87 5.48 1.87 -17.87
C ASP A 87 5.42 1.49 -16.38
N LYS A 88 6.12 2.25 -15.53
CA LYS A 88 6.22 1.99 -14.08
C LYS A 88 4.87 2.04 -13.38
N ARG A 89 4.02 3.02 -13.68
CA ARG A 89 2.69 3.15 -13.07
C ARG A 89 1.73 2.07 -13.59
N TYR A 90 1.84 1.72 -14.88
CA TYR A 90 1.08 0.59 -15.43
C TYR A 90 1.43 -0.72 -14.72
N LEU A 91 2.71 -1.00 -14.53
CA LEU A 91 3.18 -2.17 -13.78
C LEU A 91 2.67 -2.15 -12.33
N PHE A 92 2.71 -0.99 -11.67
CA PHE A 92 2.19 -0.84 -10.31
C PHE A 92 0.70 -1.22 -10.21
N HIS A 93 -0.15 -0.67 -11.07
CA HIS A 93 -1.58 -0.99 -11.11
C HIS A 93 -1.83 -2.47 -11.44
N TRP A 94 -1.04 -3.01 -12.37
CA TRP A 94 -1.13 -4.42 -12.71
C TRP A 94 -0.77 -5.33 -11.51
N LEU A 95 0.28 -5.02 -10.78
CA LEU A 95 0.67 -5.75 -9.57
C LEU A 95 -0.40 -5.67 -8.48
N LEU A 96 -1.04 -4.51 -8.29
CA LEU A 96 -2.17 -4.35 -7.37
C LEU A 96 -3.34 -5.26 -7.76
N MET A 97 -3.71 -5.28 -9.04
CA MET A 97 -4.79 -6.12 -9.55
C MET A 97 -4.49 -7.61 -9.38
N LYS A 98 -3.21 -8.01 -9.54
CA LYS A 98 -2.75 -9.39 -9.44
C LYS A 98 -2.31 -9.81 -8.03
N ARG A 99 -2.54 -8.97 -7.04
CA ARG A 99 -2.09 -9.18 -5.66
C ARG A 99 -2.40 -10.59 -5.14
N LYS A 100 -3.63 -11.08 -5.28
CA LYS A 100 -4.04 -12.43 -4.82
C LYS A 100 -3.28 -13.56 -5.51
N GLU A 101 -2.94 -13.39 -6.78
CA GLU A 101 -2.15 -14.34 -7.54
C GLU A 101 -0.69 -14.34 -7.08
N ILE A 102 -0.15 -13.16 -6.81
CA ILE A 102 1.19 -12.97 -6.26
C ILE A 102 1.29 -13.56 -4.84
N GLU A 103 0.31 -13.34 -3.98
CA GLU A 103 0.24 -13.91 -2.62
C GLU A 103 0.34 -15.45 -2.65
N ARG A 104 -0.29 -16.12 -3.63
CA ARG A 104 -0.20 -17.59 -3.82
C ARG A 104 1.20 -18.07 -4.24
N CYS A 105 2.08 -17.17 -4.64
CA CYS A 105 3.48 -17.46 -4.93
C CYS A 105 4.34 -17.52 -3.66
N ALA A 106 3.77 -17.32 -2.48
CA ALA A 106 4.47 -17.53 -1.21
C ALA A 106 4.86 -19.00 -1.04
N ASP A 107 6.01 -19.24 -0.42
CA ASP A 107 6.56 -20.55 -0.11
C ASP A 107 7.21 -20.51 1.28
N GLY A 108 7.19 -21.67 1.96
CA GLY A 108 7.75 -21.84 3.31
C GLY A 108 6.66 -22.00 4.39
N ASP A 109 6.86 -22.96 5.30
CA ASP A 109 5.85 -23.37 6.29
C ASP A 109 5.71 -22.36 7.47
N ASN A 110 6.83 -21.91 8.06
CA ASN A 110 6.80 -21.09 9.28
C ASN A 110 6.89 -19.57 9.00
N GLN A 111 7.54 -19.17 7.95
CA GLN A 111 7.65 -17.78 7.50
C GLN A 111 7.54 -17.71 5.98
N PRO A 112 6.31 -17.73 5.46
CA PRO A 112 6.12 -17.70 4.02
C PRO A 112 6.73 -16.45 3.41
N GLY A 113 7.43 -16.62 2.30
CA GLY A 113 8.03 -15.54 1.53
C GLY A 113 7.80 -15.73 0.04
N LEU A 114 7.80 -14.66 -0.74
CA LEU A 114 7.64 -14.74 -2.18
C LEU A 114 8.77 -15.57 -2.82
N SER A 115 8.39 -16.59 -3.57
CA SER A 115 9.28 -17.43 -4.36
C SER A 115 9.46 -16.85 -5.76
N LEU A 116 10.70 -16.48 -6.12
CA LEU A 116 11.01 -16.01 -7.48
C LEU A 116 10.67 -17.05 -8.55
N ALA A 117 10.88 -18.34 -8.25
CA ALA A 117 10.55 -19.43 -9.15
C ALA A 117 9.04 -19.57 -9.41
N ARG A 118 8.20 -19.21 -8.42
CA ARG A 118 6.74 -19.17 -8.63
C ARG A 118 6.31 -17.88 -9.31
N LEU A 119 6.91 -16.73 -8.96
CA LEU A 119 6.65 -15.45 -9.61
C LEU A 119 7.01 -15.44 -11.09
N SER A 120 8.06 -16.18 -11.50
CA SER A 120 8.45 -16.29 -12.92
C SER A 120 7.39 -16.98 -13.79
N LYS A 121 6.43 -17.71 -13.19
CA LYS A 121 5.32 -18.36 -13.91
C LYS A 121 4.15 -17.42 -14.16
N ILE A 122 4.10 -16.26 -13.48
CA ILE A 122 3.05 -15.26 -13.71
C ILE A 122 3.33 -14.56 -15.04
N THR A 123 2.29 -14.41 -15.85
CA THR A 123 2.38 -13.73 -17.13
C THR A 123 1.60 -12.43 -17.11
N ILE A 124 2.13 -11.43 -17.80
CA ILE A 124 1.56 -10.10 -17.99
C ILE A 124 1.32 -9.81 -19.47
N ASP A 125 0.15 -9.26 -19.78
CA ASP A 125 -0.17 -8.74 -21.09
C ASP A 125 0.34 -7.29 -21.18
N VAL A 126 1.26 -7.05 -22.09
CA VAL A 126 1.90 -5.74 -22.31
C VAL A 126 1.38 -5.15 -23.61
N PRO A 127 0.49 -4.16 -23.55
CA PRO A 127 0.06 -3.40 -24.72
C PRO A 127 1.14 -2.39 -25.13
N ASN A 128 0.93 -1.70 -26.27
CA ASN A 128 1.82 -0.62 -26.65
C ASN A 128 1.85 0.50 -25.59
N MET A 129 2.93 1.30 -25.57
CA MET A 129 3.18 2.33 -24.55
C MET A 129 2.04 3.39 -24.49
N GLU A 130 1.51 3.78 -25.64
CA GLU A 130 0.40 4.74 -25.68
C GLU A 130 -0.84 4.24 -24.91
N TYR A 131 -1.16 2.96 -25.06
CA TYR A 131 -2.27 2.34 -24.34
C TYR A 131 -1.98 2.21 -22.84
N GLN A 132 -0.74 1.84 -22.47
CA GLN A 132 -0.33 1.79 -21.06
C GLN A 132 -0.53 3.16 -20.38
N LEU A 133 -0.06 4.26 -21.00
CA LEU A 133 -0.20 5.61 -20.44
C LEU A 133 -1.67 6.06 -20.32
N LYS A 134 -2.53 5.72 -21.31
CA LYS A 134 -3.97 5.97 -21.22
C LYS A 134 -4.62 5.19 -20.07
N ALA A 135 -4.24 3.93 -19.90
CA ALA A 135 -4.73 3.10 -18.80
C ALA A 135 -4.29 3.65 -17.44
N VAL A 136 -3.03 4.07 -17.31
CA VAL A 136 -2.49 4.71 -16.10
C VAL A 136 -3.30 5.94 -15.71
N LYS A 137 -3.52 6.85 -16.66
CA LYS A 137 -4.29 8.06 -16.40
C LYS A 137 -5.67 7.74 -15.83
N LEU A 138 -6.39 6.83 -16.44
CA LEU A 138 -7.72 6.41 -15.97
C LEU A 138 -7.67 5.77 -14.58
N LEU A 139 -6.72 4.87 -14.36
CA LEU A 139 -6.58 4.16 -13.08
C LEU A 139 -6.15 5.09 -11.95
N ASP A 140 -5.27 6.06 -12.21
CA ASP A 140 -4.87 7.07 -11.24
C ASP A 140 -6.04 8.00 -10.88
N GLU A 141 -6.84 8.44 -11.85
CA GLU A 141 -8.06 9.24 -11.62
C GLU A 141 -9.09 8.47 -10.78
N MET A 142 -9.31 7.18 -11.08
CA MET A 142 -10.21 6.33 -10.28
C MET A 142 -9.70 6.12 -8.86
N SER A 143 -8.39 5.92 -8.68
CA SER A 143 -7.77 5.74 -7.37
C SER A 143 -7.91 7.00 -6.51
N ALA A 144 -7.63 8.17 -7.08
CA ALA A 144 -7.81 9.46 -6.40
C ALA A 144 -9.29 9.70 -6.00
N GLY A 145 -10.23 9.34 -6.87
CA GLY A 145 -11.65 9.40 -6.54
C GLY A 145 -12.03 8.51 -5.37
N LEU A 146 -11.53 7.27 -5.33
CA LEU A 146 -11.78 6.35 -4.22
C LEU A 146 -11.15 6.85 -2.91
N GLU A 147 -9.93 7.37 -2.93
CA GLU A 147 -9.29 7.97 -1.75
C GLU A 147 -10.13 9.13 -1.19
N PHE A 148 -10.59 10.03 -2.05
CA PHE A 148 -11.48 11.12 -1.66
C PHE A 148 -12.78 10.62 -1.01
N PHE A 149 -13.42 9.58 -1.54
CA PHE A 149 -14.61 8.97 -0.92
C PHE A 149 -14.31 8.36 0.44
N ILE A 150 -13.21 7.62 0.57
CA ILE A 150 -12.79 6.99 1.83
C ILE A 150 -12.54 8.05 2.89
N ASP A 151 -11.84 9.14 2.55
CA ASP A 151 -11.57 10.24 3.47
C ASP A 151 -12.86 10.90 3.94
N ASN A 152 -13.81 11.18 3.05
CA ASN A 152 -15.10 11.75 3.40
C ASN A 152 -15.90 10.85 4.34
N ILE A 153 -15.97 9.54 4.06
CA ILE A 153 -16.65 8.57 4.94
C ILE A 153 -15.96 8.52 6.31
N THR A 154 -14.64 8.55 6.34
CA THR A 154 -13.86 8.52 7.58
C THR A 154 -14.10 9.77 8.41
N GLN A 155 -14.12 10.96 7.81
CA GLN A 155 -14.43 12.21 8.50
C GLN A 155 -15.86 12.22 9.05
N THR A 156 -16.82 11.73 8.28
CA THR A 156 -18.22 11.61 8.73
C THR A 156 -18.33 10.72 9.97
N LYS A 157 -17.69 9.53 9.96
CA LYS A 157 -17.67 8.63 11.12
C LYS A 157 -17.01 9.26 12.36
N ILE A 158 -15.94 10.03 12.18
CA ILE A 158 -15.28 10.75 13.28
C ILE A 158 -16.24 11.78 13.89
N LEU A 159 -16.98 12.52 13.07
CA LEU A 159 -17.97 13.50 13.52
C LEU A 159 -19.13 12.83 14.25
N GLU A 160 -19.67 11.73 13.73
CA GLU A 160 -20.73 10.93 14.39
C GLU A 160 -20.28 10.45 15.77
N ASN A 161 -19.06 9.90 15.88
CA ASN A 161 -18.51 9.44 17.15
C ASN A 161 -18.32 10.57 18.18
N LYS A 162 -17.85 11.76 17.73
CA LYS A 162 -17.73 12.94 18.59
C LYS A 162 -19.09 13.39 19.11
N THR A 163 -20.10 13.37 18.26
CA THR A 163 -21.48 13.74 18.59
C THR A 163 -22.07 12.77 19.60
N LEU A 164 -21.92 11.46 19.39
CA LEU A 164 -22.38 10.43 20.34
C LEU A 164 -21.70 10.56 21.70
N ASN A 165 -20.39 10.78 21.73
CA ASN A 165 -19.65 11.00 22.98
C ASN A 165 -20.09 12.27 23.70
N TYR A 166 -20.34 13.36 22.98
CA TYR A 166 -20.87 14.59 23.58
C TYR A 166 -22.22 14.37 24.24
N TYR A 167 -23.18 13.75 23.53
CA TYR A 167 -24.50 13.46 24.10
C TYR A 167 -24.44 12.43 25.22
N GLY A 168 -23.62 11.39 25.10
CA GLY A 168 -23.39 10.40 26.16
C GLY A 168 -22.91 11.05 27.46
N ASN A 169 -21.90 11.93 27.40
CA ASN A 169 -21.39 12.66 28.54
C ASN A 169 -22.44 13.63 29.14
N LYS A 170 -23.23 14.28 28.27
CA LYS A 170 -24.31 15.18 28.73
C LYS A 170 -25.42 14.41 29.46
N ILE A 171 -25.82 13.25 28.96
CA ILE A 171 -26.80 12.38 29.60
C ILE A 171 -26.25 11.90 30.94
N ALA A 172 -25.03 11.40 31.03
CA ALA A 172 -24.39 10.95 32.27
C ALA A 172 -24.39 12.06 33.33
N SER A 173 -24.03 13.30 32.93
CA SER A 173 -24.04 14.46 33.85
C SER A 173 -25.42 14.83 34.37
N VAL A 174 -26.49 14.54 33.61
CA VAL A 174 -27.87 14.74 34.06
C VAL A 174 -28.26 13.68 35.10
N PHE A 175 -27.92 12.41 34.87
CA PHE A 175 -28.18 11.33 35.83
C PHE A 175 -27.43 11.55 37.15
N GLU A 176 -26.17 11.95 37.13
CA GLU A 176 -25.41 12.28 38.35
C GLU A 176 -26.07 13.40 39.16
N ARG A 177 -26.63 14.43 38.51
CA ARG A 177 -27.34 15.54 39.18
C ARG A 177 -28.67 15.07 39.81
N VAL A 178 -29.39 14.16 39.15
CA VAL A 178 -30.63 13.61 39.67
C VAL A 178 -30.36 12.74 40.93
N ASP A 179 -29.34 11.89 40.88
CA ASP A 179 -28.95 11.01 42.01
C ASP A 179 -28.48 11.83 43.25
N PHE A 180 -27.77 12.96 43.02
CA PHE A 180 -27.39 13.86 44.10
C PHE A 180 -28.59 14.66 44.67
N GLY A 181 -29.62 14.93 43.83
CA GLY A 181 -30.84 15.62 44.27
C GLY A 181 -31.68 14.78 45.24
N GLU A 182 -31.76 13.47 45.05
CA GLU A 182 -32.48 12.56 45.96
C GLU A 182 -31.77 12.32 47.29
N LYS A 183 -30.43 12.45 47.36
CA LYS A 183 -29.64 12.30 48.59
C LYS A 183 -29.65 13.52 49.50
N LEU A 184 -30.08 14.68 49.03
CA LEU A 184 -30.15 15.93 49.80
C LEU A 184 -31.58 16.24 50.30
N GLY A 185 -32.55 15.39 49.99
CA GLY A 185 -33.98 15.53 50.37
C GLY A 185 -34.43 14.63 51.52
N LYS A 186 -33.49 14.09 52.33
CA LYS A 186 -33.82 13.32 53.58
C LYS A 186 -33.30 14.03 54.79
#